data_ec4f8f3ceb36da55b071550a8b15ab36
#
_entry.id   ec4f8f3ceb36da55b071550a8b15ab36
#
_cell.length_a   1.000
_cell.length_b   1.000
_cell.length_c   1.000
_cell.angle_alpha   90.00
_cell.angle_beta   90.00
_cell.angle_gamma   90.00
#
_symmetry.space_group_name_H-M   'P 1'
#
loop_
_entity.id
_entity.type
_entity.pdbx_description
1 polymer ?
#
loop_
_entity_poly.entity_id
_entity_poly.type
_entity_poly.pdbx_seq_one_letter_code
_entity_poly.pdbx_strand_id
1 'polypeptide(L)'
;VDISFFMDRELFDREYQKLFRETPLVACLSTDLPEPCTFHAYDDLDIPIVVIRGKDGQVRAFLNICPHRGARVVRTESGKASRFTCRFHGWTFDTTGKAIGIPEEAQFCGQIDDRKQLVPCPAEERHGLVFVQAAPNSVMDLDTHLGQFGAELDRLGLAQAVRVKDDEVSVRSNWKYTI
;
A
#
# COMPACT_ATOMS: atom_id res chain seq x y z
N VAL A 1 33.37 -8.32 -0.21
CA VAL A 1 32.03 -8.96 -0.19
C VAL A 1 32.02 -10.01 -1.28
N ASP A 2 31.57 -11.24 -0.94
CA ASP A 2 31.46 -12.31 -1.93
C ASP A 2 30.36 -11.97 -2.95
N ILE A 3 30.63 -12.19 -4.24
CA ILE A 3 29.70 -11.92 -5.33
C ILE A 3 28.40 -12.75 -5.18
N SER A 4 28.47 -13.91 -4.56
CA SER A 4 27.29 -14.76 -4.25
C SER A 4 26.23 -13.99 -3.48
N PHE A 5 26.61 -13.07 -2.60
CA PHE A 5 25.70 -12.19 -1.86
C PHE A 5 24.73 -11.40 -2.75
N PHE A 6 25.12 -11.11 -3.99
CA PHE A 6 24.30 -10.38 -4.96
C PHE A 6 23.62 -11.28 -5.99
N MET A 7 24.08 -12.51 -6.14
CA MET A 7 23.64 -13.45 -7.19
C MET A 7 22.79 -14.61 -6.66
N ASP A 8 22.82 -14.83 -5.36
CA ASP A 8 22.09 -15.92 -4.72
C ASP A 8 20.56 -15.64 -4.74
N ARG A 9 19.84 -16.50 -5.47
CA ARG A 9 18.39 -16.39 -5.62
C ARG A 9 17.65 -16.69 -4.32
N GLU A 10 18.10 -17.66 -3.54
CA GLU A 10 17.44 -18.02 -2.27
C GLU A 10 17.61 -16.88 -1.24
N LEU A 11 18.79 -16.25 -1.22
CA LEU A 11 19.01 -15.06 -0.40
C LEU A 11 18.08 -13.91 -0.84
N PHE A 12 17.98 -13.63 -2.13
CA PHE A 12 17.09 -12.61 -2.66
C PHE A 12 15.63 -12.87 -2.27
N ASP A 13 15.14 -14.10 -2.41
CA ASP A 13 13.75 -14.45 -2.08
C ASP A 13 13.49 -14.29 -0.57
N ARG A 14 14.47 -14.60 0.30
CA ARG A 14 14.38 -14.33 1.75
C ARG A 14 14.37 -12.83 2.06
N GLU A 15 15.24 -12.05 1.43
CA GLU A 15 15.28 -10.58 1.56
C GLU A 15 13.94 -9.98 1.11
N TYR A 16 13.40 -10.44 -0.02
CA TYR A 16 12.11 -9.98 -0.52
C TYR A 16 11.00 -10.20 0.51
N GLN A 17 10.94 -11.39 1.11
CA GLN A 17 9.93 -11.68 2.12
C GLN A 17 10.16 -10.88 3.43
N LYS A 18 11.39 -10.84 3.92
CA LYS A 18 11.70 -10.30 5.24
C LYS A 18 11.84 -8.78 5.24
N LEU A 19 12.43 -8.19 4.21
CA LEU A 19 12.70 -6.75 4.16
C LEU A 19 11.60 -5.98 3.42
N PHE A 20 11.06 -6.51 2.33
CA PHE A 20 10.10 -5.76 1.52
C PHE A 20 8.64 -6.08 1.81
N ARG A 21 8.34 -7.23 2.41
CA ARG A 21 6.96 -7.60 2.73
C ARG A 21 6.62 -7.48 4.21
N GLU A 22 7.53 -7.89 5.09
CA GLU A 22 7.28 -7.98 6.53
C GLU A 22 7.74 -6.73 7.30
N THR A 23 8.37 -5.74 6.66
CA THR A 23 8.73 -4.48 7.32
C THR A 23 7.91 -3.30 6.79
N PRO A 24 7.77 -2.22 7.56
CA PRO A 24 7.17 -0.98 7.09
C PRO A 24 7.98 -0.37 5.94
N LEU A 25 7.31 0.02 4.88
CA LEU A 25 7.87 0.73 3.74
C LEU A 25 7.14 2.05 3.54
N VAL A 26 7.81 3.06 3.03
CA VAL A 26 7.20 4.34 2.68
C VAL A 26 6.43 4.17 1.37
N ALA A 27 5.12 4.39 1.41
CA ALA A 27 4.28 4.33 0.23
C ALA A 27 4.15 5.69 -0.48
N CYS A 28 4.03 6.77 0.29
CA CYS A 28 3.90 8.12 -0.25
C CYS A 28 4.15 9.18 0.83
N LEU A 29 4.22 10.45 0.44
CA LEU A 29 4.16 11.57 1.38
C LEU A 29 2.74 11.75 1.94
N SER A 30 2.61 12.27 3.16
CA SER A 30 1.30 12.67 3.71
C SER A 30 0.61 13.71 2.82
N THR A 31 1.38 14.55 2.15
CA THR A 31 0.91 15.58 1.24
C THR A 31 0.39 15.06 -0.10
N ASP A 32 0.66 13.80 -0.44
CA ASP A 32 0.05 13.12 -1.59
C ASP A 32 -1.41 12.73 -1.29
N LEU A 33 -1.81 12.74 -0.01
CA LEU A 33 -3.18 12.49 0.46
C LEU A 33 -3.74 13.74 1.18
N PRO A 34 -3.87 14.90 0.51
CA PRO A 34 -4.08 16.20 1.17
C PRO A 34 -5.47 16.33 1.83
N GLU A 35 -6.46 15.58 1.40
CA GLU A 35 -7.83 15.72 1.86
C GLU A 35 -8.57 14.36 1.91
N PRO A 36 -9.70 14.26 2.63
CA PRO A 36 -10.49 13.04 2.66
C PRO A 36 -10.86 12.54 1.26
N CYS A 37 -10.84 11.23 1.10
CA CYS A 37 -11.09 10.50 -0.15
C CYS A 37 -9.96 10.63 -1.21
N THR A 38 -8.80 11.20 -0.89
CA THR A 38 -7.63 11.09 -1.75
C THR A 38 -6.95 9.73 -1.57
N PHE A 39 -6.43 9.19 -2.66
CA PHE A 39 -5.75 7.90 -2.66
C PHE A 39 -4.46 7.93 -3.49
N HIS A 40 -3.56 7.02 -3.16
CA HIS A 40 -2.33 6.74 -3.91
C HIS A 40 -2.19 5.21 -4.09
N ALA A 41 -1.89 4.77 -5.30
CA ALA A 41 -1.59 3.37 -5.60
C ALA A 41 -0.08 3.15 -5.45
N TYR A 42 0.30 2.18 -4.64
CA TYR A 42 1.67 1.78 -4.39
C TYR A 42 1.91 0.43 -5.08
N ASP A 43 2.70 0.45 -6.13
CA ASP A 43 2.95 -0.69 -7.01
C ASP A 43 4.45 -1.09 -7.07
N ASP A 44 5.29 -0.53 -6.20
CA ASP A 44 6.76 -0.74 -6.20
C ASP A 44 7.18 -2.17 -5.87
N LEU A 45 6.28 -2.93 -5.28
CA LEU A 45 6.41 -4.37 -5.09
C LEU A 45 5.42 -5.10 -6.01
N ASP A 46 5.66 -6.38 -6.28
CA ASP A 46 4.72 -7.23 -7.03
C ASP A 46 3.36 -7.42 -6.31
N ILE A 47 3.15 -6.70 -5.23
CA ILE A 47 1.90 -6.66 -4.46
C ILE A 47 1.30 -5.27 -4.60
N PRO A 48 0.24 -5.14 -5.39
CA PRO A 48 -0.43 -3.86 -5.56
C PRO A 48 -1.18 -3.46 -4.28
N ILE A 49 -0.88 -2.28 -3.76
CA ILE A 49 -1.54 -1.70 -2.59
C ILE A 49 -2.20 -0.39 -3.00
N VAL A 50 -3.36 -0.08 -2.45
CA VAL A 50 -3.97 1.25 -2.51
C VAL A 50 -4.00 1.84 -1.11
N VAL A 51 -3.44 3.04 -0.97
CA VAL A 51 -3.50 3.84 0.25
C VAL A 51 -4.57 4.90 0.06
N ILE A 52 -5.40 5.12 1.06
CA ILE A 52 -6.48 6.12 1.01
C ILE A 52 -6.60 6.86 2.33
N ARG A 53 -6.81 8.17 2.27
CA ARG A 53 -7.35 8.94 3.39
C ARG A 53 -8.86 8.78 3.39
N GLY A 54 -9.40 8.09 4.37
CA GLY A 54 -10.82 7.88 4.52
C GLY A 54 -11.62 9.17 4.71
N LYS A 55 -12.94 9.08 4.65
CA LYS A 55 -13.85 10.22 4.95
C LYS A 55 -13.67 10.77 6.37
N ASP A 56 -13.23 9.92 7.29
CA ASP A 56 -12.92 10.22 8.68
C ASP A 56 -11.52 10.82 8.90
N GLY A 57 -10.77 11.05 7.82
CA GLY A 57 -9.39 11.54 7.85
C GLY A 57 -8.33 10.48 8.15
N GLN A 58 -8.71 9.27 8.50
CA GLN A 58 -7.76 8.19 8.81
C GLN A 58 -7.15 7.60 7.53
N VAL A 59 -5.84 7.37 7.55
CA VAL A 59 -5.15 6.67 6.47
C VAL A 59 -5.32 5.16 6.63
N ARG A 60 -5.63 4.49 5.53
CA ARG A 60 -5.78 3.03 5.44
C ARG A 60 -5.10 2.53 4.18
N ALA A 61 -4.69 1.27 4.21
CA ALA A 61 -4.18 0.59 3.03
C ALA A 61 -4.91 -0.74 2.81
N PHE A 62 -5.05 -1.11 1.55
CA PHE A 62 -5.67 -2.38 1.15
C PHE A 62 -4.89 -2.98 -0.01
N LEU A 63 -4.91 -4.30 -0.13
CA LEU A 63 -4.54 -4.90 -1.40
C LEU A 63 -5.42 -4.31 -2.51
N ASN A 64 -4.82 -3.79 -3.54
CA ASN A 64 -5.51 -3.24 -4.72
C ASN A 64 -6.02 -4.37 -5.63
N ILE A 65 -6.68 -5.35 -5.01
CA ILE A 65 -7.15 -6.58 -5.62
C ILE A 65 -8.60 -6.82 -5.22
N CYS A 66 -9.48 -6.92 -6.21
CA CYS A 66 -10.87 -7.23 -5.96
C CYS A 66 -11.03 -8.68 -5.45
N PRO A 67 -11.63 -8.90 -4.28
CA PRO A 67 -11.78 -10.24 -3.70
C PRO A 67 -12.67 -11.17 -4.50
N HIS A 68 -13.39 -10.66 -5.51
CA HIS A 68 -14.20 -11.47 -6.40
C HIS A 68 -13.34 -12.37 -7.31
N ARG A 69 -12.48 -11.77 -8.17
CA ARG A 69 -11.65 -12.50 -9.15
C ARG A 69 -10.28 -11.85 -9.38
N GLY A 70 -9.71 -11.20 -8.41
CA GLY A 70 -8.34 -10.72 -8.45
C GLY A 70 -8.06 -9.51 -9.35
N ALA A 71 -9.08 -8.88 -9.95
CA ALA A 71 -8.85 -7.70 -10.78
C ALA A 71 -8.43 -6.49 -9.95
N ARG A 72 -7.55 -5.63 -10.49
CA ARG A 72 -7.22 -4.35 -9.86
C ARG A 72 -8.47 -3.49 -9.69
N VAL A 73 -8.66 -2.95 -8.48
CA VAL A 73 -9.78 -2.07 -8.15
C VAL A 73 -9.49 -0.65 -8.62
N VAL A 74 -8.29 -0.14 -8.31
CA VAL A 74 -7.78 1.16 -8.73
C VAL A 74 -6.69 0.97 -9.78
N ARG A 75 -6.73 1.78 -10.85
CA ARG A 75 -5.81 1.67 -11.99
C ARG A 75 -5.00 2.93 -12.27
N THR A 76 -5.34 4.02 -11.61
CA THR A 76 -4.58 5.28 -11.67
C THR A 76 -3.64 5.34 -10.49
N GLU A 77 -2.51 5.99 -10.65
CA GLU A 77 -1.50 6.17 -9.62
C GLU A 77 -2.07 6.92 -8.40
N SER A 78 -2.84 7.95 -8.63
CA SER A 78 -3.46 8.75 -7.57
C SER A 78 -4.80 9.33 -8.01
N GLY A 79 -5.53 9.91 -7.06
CA GLY A 79 -6.78 10.59 -7.34
C GLY A 79 -7.66 10.81 -6.11
N LYS A 80 -8.91 11.16 -6.37
CA LYS A 80 -9.93 11.36 -5.33
C LYS A 80 -11.14 10.49 -5.61
N ALA A 81 -11.52 9.64 -4.65
CA ALA A 81 -12.65 8.74 -4.78
C ALA A 81 -13.29 8.45 -3.41
N SER A 82 -14.58 8.68 -3.27
CA SER A 82 -15.35 8.33 -2.07
C SER A 82 -15.75 6.84 -2.04
N ARG A 83 -15.50 6.13 -3.13
CA ARG A 83 -15.75 4.70 -3.31
C ARG A 83 -14.90 4.18 -4.48
N PHE A 84 -14.57 2.91 -4.45
CA PHE A 84 -13.84 2.22 -5.50
C PHE A 84 -14.75 1.19 -6.17
N THR A 85 -14.93 1.27 -7.48
CA THR A 85 -15.72 0.30 -8.24
C THR A 85 -14.82 -0.52 -9.13
N CYS A 86 -14.81 -1.83 -8.89
CA CYS A 86 -14.11 -2.78 -9.75
C CYS A 86 -14.75 -2.79 -11.15
N ARG A 87 -13.95 -2.47 -12.16
CA ARG A 87 -14.45 -2.37 -13.54
C ARG A 87 -14.83 -3.72 -14.17
N PHE A 88 -14.44 -4.84 -13.51
CA PHE A 88 -14.69 -6.15 -14.08
C PHE A 88 -16.13 -6.60 -13.84
N HIS A 89 -16.65 -6.53 -12.60
CA HIS A 89 -18.01 -6.98 -12.28
C HIS A 89 -18.77 -6.00 -11.36
N GLY A 90 -18.33 -4.76 -11.28
CA GLY A 90 -19.08 -3.71 -10.58
C GLY A 90 -19.07 -3.75 -9.04
N TRP A 91 -18.30 -4.66 -8.41
CA TRP A 91 -18.18 -4.65 -6.95
C TRP A 91 -17.64 -3.30 -6.49
N THR A 92 -18.34 -2.68 -5.56
CA THR A 92 -18.05 -1.31 -5.11
C THR A 92 -17.73 -1.31 -3.62
N PHE A 93 -16.62 -0.69 -3.26
CA PHE A 93 -16.10 -0.61 -1.89
C PHE A 93 -16.05 0.85 -1.44
N ASP A 94 -16.32 1.11 -0.16
CA ASP A 94 -16.13 2.41 0.45
C ASP A 94 -14.66 2.65 0.88
N THR A 95 -14.40 3.80 1.50
CA THR A 95 -13.05 4.17 1.97
C THR A 95 -12.57 3.39 3.20
N THR A 96 -13.42 2.55 3.79
CA THR A 96 -13.05 1.58 4.84
C THR A 96 -12.73 0.19 4.28
N GLY A 97 -12.84 0.03 2.96
CA GLY A 97 -12.65 -1.24 2.26
C GLY A 97 -13.88 -2.14 2.25
N LYS A 98 -14.98 -1.75 2.91
CA LYS A 98 -16.21 -2.54 2.97
C LYS A 98 -16.95 -2.48 1.63
N ALA A 99 -17.45 -3.62 1.14
CA ALA A 99 -18.31 -3.65 -0.02
C ALA A 99 -19.66 -2.98 0.30
N ILE A 100 -20.04 -2.00 -0.53
CA ILE A 100 -21.28 -1.22 -0.44
C ILE A 100 -22.20 -1.46 -1.63
N GLY A 101 -21.78 -2.25 -2.59
CA GLY A 101 -22.58 -2.65 -3.75
C GLY A 101 -21.98 -3.86 -4.45
N ILE A 102 -22.73 -4.92 -4.53
CA ILE A 102 -22.39 -6.16 -5.23
C ILE A 102 -23.54 -6.46 -6.18
N PRO A 103 -23.34 -6.34 -7.52
CA PRO A 103 -24.37 -6.70 -8.48
C PRO A 103 -24.82 -8.15 -8.29
N GLU A 104 -26.12 -8.37 -8.32
CA GLU A 104 -26.74 -9.70 -8.21
C GLU A 104 -26.29 -10.50 -6.96
N GLU A 105 -26.06 -9.81 -5.85
CA GLU A 105 -25.56 -10.40 -4.59
C GLU A 105 -26.35 -11.63 -4.15
N ALA A 106 -27.67 -11.61 -4.33
CA ALA A 106 -28.55 -12.73 -3.96
C ALA A 106 -28.22 -14.04 -4.68
N GLN A 107 -27.63 -13.99 -5.86
CA GLN A 107 -27.25 -15.18 -6.63
C GLN A 107 -26.06 -15.92 -6.02
N PHE A 108 -25.29 -15.27 -5.17
CA PHE A 108 -24.15 -15.91 -4.49
C PHE A 108 -24.57 -16.78 -3.30
N CYS A 109 -25.84 -16.76 -2.88
CA CYS A 109 -26.38 -17.60 -1.79
C CYS A 109 -25.52 -17.58 -0.51
N GLY A 110 -24.96 -16.43 -0.13
CA GLY A 110 -24.08 -16.28 1.05
C GLY A 110 -22.63 -16.76 0.87
N GLN A 111 -22.26 -17.35 -0.25
CA GLN A 111 -20.89 -17.88 -0.48
C GLN A 111 -19.79 -16.83 -0.54
N ILE A 112 -20.14 -15.54 -0.49
CA ILE A 112 -19.19 -14.42 -0.58
C ILE A 112 -19.15 -13.59 0.71
N ASP A 113 -19.79 -14.00 1.79
CA ASP A 113 -19.90 -13.18 3.01
C ASP A 113 -18.55 -12.87 3.64
N ASP A 114 -17.58 -13.76 3.51
CA ASP A 114 -16.19 -13.59 3.91
C ASP A 114 -15.35 -12.69 2.98
N ARG A 115 -15.88 -12.34 1.79
CA ARG A 115 -15.19 -11.56 0.75
C ARG A 115 -15.72 -10.15 0.57
N LYS A 116 -16.66 -9.72 1.41
CA LYS A 116 -17.29 -8.39 1.30
C LYS A 116 -16.41 -7.25 1.81
N GLN A 117 -15.09 -7.42 1.74
CA GLN A 117 -14.13 -6.42 2.15
C GLN A 117 -12.83 -6.55 1.33
N LEU A 118 -12.22 -5.42 1.00
CA LEU A 118 -10.82 -5.40 0.54
C LEU A 118 -9.91 -5.90 1.66
N VAL A 119 -8.86 -6.64 1.29
CA VAL A 119 -7.92 -7.18 2.27
C VAL A 119 -7.09 -6.03 2.83
N PRO A 120 -7.16 -5.76 4.15
CA PRO A 120 -6.41 -4.66 4.75
C PRO A 120 -4.93 -4.99 4.85
N CYS A 121 -4.10 -3.97 4.61
CA CYS A 121 -2.69 -3.95 4.92
C CYS A 121 -2.46 -2.99 6.08
N PRO A 122 -1.51 -3.27 7.01
CA PRO A 122 -1.13 -2.29 8.01
C PRO A 122 -0.67 -0.99 7.35
N ALA A 123 -1.15 0.14 7.85
CA ALA A 123 -0.77 1.47 7.38
C ALA A 123 -0.75 2.45 8.54
N GLU A 124 0.23 3.34 8.55
CA GLU A 124 0.36 4.39 9.55
C GLU A 124 0.92 5.66 8.90
N GLU A 125 0.32 6.80 9.22
CA GLU A 125 0.80 8.11 8.84
C GLU A 125 1.61 8.71 9.97
N ARG A 126 2.91 8.98 9.74
CA ARG A 126 3.81 9.54 10.74
C ARG A 126 4.95 10.32 10.08
N HIS A 127 5.42 11.37 10.72
CA HIS A 127 6.55 12.21 10.28
C HIS A 127 6.40 12.78 8.85
N GLY A 128 5.15 13.00 8.38
CA GLY A 128 4.89 13.47 7.02
C GLY A 128 4.97 12.38 5.95
N LEU A 129 5.09 11.13 6.36
CA LEU A 129 5.14 9.95 5.51
C LEU A 129 3.96 9.02 5.79
N VAL A 130 3.57 8.27 4.79
CA VAL A 130 2.63 7.15 4.93
C VAL A 130 3.40 5.85 4.78
N PHE A 131 3.40 5.05 5.84
CA PHE A 131 4.01 3.74 5.87
C PHE A 131 2.97 2.66 5.61
N VAL A 132 3.36 1.62 4.89
CA VAL A 132 2.56 0.42 4.65
C VAL A 132 3.39 -0.83 4.88
N GLN A 133 2.75 -1.92 5.24
CA GLN A 133 3.38 -3.23 5.29
C GLN A 133 2.67 -4.19 4.36
N ALA A 134 3.42 -4.75 3.39
CA ALA A 134 2.87 -5.59 2.31
C ALA A 134 2.55 -7.04 2.75
N ALA A 135 2.32 -7.23 4.05
CA ALA A 135 1.89 -8.48 4.66
C ALA A 135 0.51 -8.28 5.31
N PRO A 136 -0.58 -8.65 4.63
CA PRO A 136 -1.93 -8.56 5.20
C PRO A 136 -2.03 -9.30 6.53
N ASN A 137 -2.87 -8.77 7.45
CA ASN A 137 -3.10 -9.32 8.78
C ASN A 137 -1.87 -9.37 9.71
N SER A 138 -0.77 -8.73 9.33
CA SER A 138 0.38 -8.51 10.24
C SER A 138 0.15 -7.30 11.15
N VAL A 139 1.01 -7.16 12.14
CA VAL A 139 1.06 -5.97 13.00
C VAL A 139 2.30 -5.16 12.62
N MET A 140 2.10 -3.88 12.35
CA MET A 140 3.19 -2.96 12.10
C MET A 140 3.61 -2.30 13.42
N ASP A 141 4.89 -2.39 13.76
CA ASP A 141 5.51 -1.70 14.90
C ASP A 141 6.48 -0.65 14.35
N LEU A 142 5.93 0.53 14.08
CA LEU A 142 6.70 1.62 13.48
C LEU A 142 7.68 2.25 14.47
N ASP A 143 7.37 2.21 15.77
CA ASP A 143 8.27 2.73 16.81
C ASP A 143 9.57 1.92 16.88
N THR A 144 9.47 0.59 16.93
CA THR A 144 10.64 -0.29 16.87
C THR A 144 11.37 -0.17 15.54
N HIS A 145 10.64 -0.07 14.42
CA HIS A 145 11.22 0.01 13.08
C HIS A 145 12.05 1.28 12.89
N LEU A 146 11.52 2.44 13.24
CA LEU A 146 12.19 3.73 13.09
C LEU A 146 13.21 4.00 14.21
N GLY A 147 12.95 3.53 15.44
CA GLY A 147 13.81 3.80 16.58
C GLY A 147 14.16 5.29 16.69
N GLN A 148 15.45 5.59 16.84
CA GLN A 148 15.92 6.98 16.93
C GLN A 148 15.81 7.77 15.62
N PHE A 149 15.69 7.09 14.48
CA PHE A 149 15.59 7.74 13.17
C PHE A 149 14.28 8.53 13.02
N GLY A 150 13.21 8.17 13.73
CA GLY A 150 11.97 8.93 13.75
C GLY A 150 12.16 10.42 14.10
N ALA A 151 13.04 10.72 15.07
CA ALA A 151 13.36 12.10 15.45
C ALA A 151 14.10 12.88 14.34
N GLU A 152 14.89 12.18 13.52
CA GLU A 152 15.53 12.81 12.36
C GLU A 152 14.52 13.11 11.25
N LEU A 153 13.54 12.23 11.03
CA LEU A 153 12.46 12.47 10.06
C LEU A 153 11.65 13.72 10.42
N ASP A 154 11.38 13.98 11.70
CA ASP A 154 10.69 15.19 12.14
C ASP A 154 11.44 16.47 11.76
N ARG A 155 12.79 16.44 11.82
CA ARG A 155 13.63 17.59 11.45
C ARG A 155 13.60 17.91 9.96
N LEU A 156 13.26 16.94 9.11
CA LEU A 156 13.16 17.15 7.66
C LEU A 156 11.91 17.94 7.26
N GLY A 157 10.91 18.06 8.13
CA GLY A 157 9.68 18.83 7.87
C GLY A 157 8.84 18.24 6.72
N LEU A 158 8.85 16.93 6.53
CA LEU A 158 8.20 16.25 5.41
C LEU A 158 6.68 16.45 5.38
N ALA A 159 6.07 16.77 6.51
CA ALA A 159 4.63 17.08 6.58
C ALA A 159 4.22 18.31 5.74
N GLN A 160 5.17 19.17 5.38
CA GLN A 160 4.97 20.33 4.50
C GLN A 160 5.68 20.17 3.16
N ALA A 161 6.30 19.02 2.91
CA ALA A 161 7.00 18.76 1.65
C ALA A 161 6.02 18.71 0.47
N VAL A 162 6.45 19.25 -0.66
CA VAL A 162 5.70 19.17 -1.92
C VAL A 162 6.53 18.36 -2.91
N ARG A 163 5.91 17.35 -3.50
CA ARG A 163 6.52 16.56 -4.57
C ARG A 163 6.74 17.46 -5.78
N VAL A 164 7.99 17.70 -6.15
CA VAL A 164 8.35 18.53 -7.31
C VAL A 164 8.46 17.66 -8.57
N LYS A 165 9.02 16.47 -8.43
CA LYS A 165 9.24 15.54 -9.53
C LYS A 165 9.29 14.12 -9.00
N ASP A 166 8.81 13.18 -9.79
CA ASP A 166 8.97 11.76 -9.61
C ASP A 166 9.59 11.17 -10.87
N ASP A 167 10.70 10.46 -10.72
CA ASP A 167 11.39 9.81 -11.83
C ASP A 167 11.64 8.34 -11.47
N GLU A 168 11.27 7.46 -12.36
CA GLU A 168 11.58 6.04 -12.26
C GLU A 168 12.74 5.68 -13.19
N VAL A 169 13.74 5.01 -12.64
CA VAL A 169 14.89 4.49 -13.40
C VAL A 169 14.95 2.98 -13.23
N SER A 170 14.70 2.25 -14.31
CA SER A 170 14.86 0.80 -14.33
C SER A 170 16.33 0.41 -14.50
N VAL A 171 16.86 -0.32 -13.52
CA VAL A 171 18.24 -0.83 -13.55
C VAL A 171 18.26 -2.35 -13.50
N ARG A 172 19.14 -2.99 -14.27
CA ARG A 172 19.33 -4.44 -14.26
C ARG A 172 20.41 -4.84 -13.25
N SER A 173 20.13 -4.58 -11.97
CA SER A 173 21.06 -4.92 -10.88
C SER A 173 20.29 -5.41 -9.66
N ASN A 174 21.00 -6.07 -8.76
CA ASN A 174 20.46 -6.38 -7.43
C ASN A 174 20.25 -5.06 -6.67
N TRP A 175 19.14 -4.96 -5.92
CA TRP A 175 18.76 -3.76 -5.16
C TRP A 175 19.87 -3.23 -4.22
N LYS A 176 20.71 -4.12 -3.70
CA LYS A 176 21.85 -3.78 -2.82
C LYS A 176 22.94 -2.95 -3.49
N TYR A 177 22.90 -2.80 -4.83
CA TYR A 177 23.79 -1.89 -5.56
C TYR A 177 23.22 -0.49 -5.77
N THR A 178 21.95 -0.28 -5.44
CA THR A 178 21.24 0.99 -5.69
C THR A 178 21.09 1.86 -4.44
N ILE A 179 21.54 1.36 -3.29
CA ILE A 179 21.54 2.05 -1.99
C ILE A 179 22.94 2.33 -1.48
#